data_3f082c5cd8829ec95484be8b655b0bfd
#
_entry.id   3f082c5cd8829ec95484be8b655b0bfd
#
_cell.length_a   1.000
_cell.length_b   1.000
_cell.length_c   1.000
_cell.angle_alpha   90.00
_cell.angle_beta   90.00
_cell.angle_gamma   90.00
#
_symmetry.space_group_name_H-M   'P 1'
#
loop_
_entity.id
_entity.type
_entity.pdbx_description
1 polymer ?
#
loop_
_entity_poly.entity_id
_entity_poly.type
_entity_poly.pdbx_seq_one_letter_code
_entity_poly.pdbx_strand_id
1 'polypeptide(L)'
;FLGLVQYRVGYYANLADDTHPTVGDYPPSIVTNLDGASLDMSSQTFPLTVIARANAELGAGVIYSNQIRVTLDGKTVEKSYGDSQPTYELYFEPPQLGDEETHIIRVLAWDGNGNSTMKVYTVTYHQISEGDPAGSVDVVLDATTIGLGILDTGTLDIVEGETAASVLLRFLQERGYEPDYQGSATMNFYLRRISRGDIAYRANVPEHLWELILRDGITTNDNYDRDSIGEFDYTQGSGWMYSINGTLYEGTGMSGYKVRNGITIYVRFTLSYGKDIGGYDSTGGGYGSLSSYCGLWINGGYQALGHDFVETDRLEPTETEDGYIHYRCSKCHEEKTDILPATGGGTEPIEPAPTEPVSTPRNRRPRNSATRSLRTPPNQVPRTPVILRPQSQLPNRTS
;
A
#
# COMPACT_ATOMS: atom_id res chain seq x y z
N PHE A 1 2.26 -25.26 41.50
CA PHE A 1 2.39 -25.83 40.12
C PHE A 1 1.02 -26.00 39.45
N LEU A 2 -0.01 -26.42 40.19
CA LEU A 2 -1.38 -26.56 39.69
C LEU A 2 -2.03 -25.21 39.31
N GLY A 3 -1.68 -24.12 39.98
CA GLY A 3 -2.22 -22.79 39.69
C GLY A 3 -1.70 -22.21 38.34
N LEU A 4 -0.45 -22.52 37.96
CA LEU A 4 0.13 -22.10 36.67
C LEU A 4 -0.50 -22.85 35.48
N VAL A 5 -0.86 -24.10 35.66
CA VAL A 5 -1.54 -24.92 34.65
C VAL A 5 -2.97 -24.43 34.44
N GLN A 6 -3.69 -24.12 35.51
CA GLN A 6 -5.04 -23.57 35.46
C GLN A 6 -5.09 -22.18 34.80
N TYR A 7 -4.12 -21.32 35.08
CA TYR A 7 -4.03 -20.03 34.47
C TYR A 7 -3.77 -20.12 32.95
N ARG A 8 -2.87 -21.03 32.52
CA ARG A 8 -2.63 -21.28 31.10
C ARG A 8 -3.86 -21.85 30.37
N VAL A 9 -4.55 -22.78 30.95
CA VAL A 9 -5.76 -23.39 30.36
C VAL A 9 -6.88 -22.34 30.25
N GLY A 10 -7.09 -21.50 31.27
CA GLY A 10 -8.07 -20.42 31.22
C GLY A 10 -7.75 -19.35 30.21
N TYR A 11 -6.48 -19.04 30.01
CA TYR A 11 -6.03 -18.08 29.00
C TYR A 11 -6.30 -18.58 27.56
N TYR A 12 -5.99 -19.85 27.28
CA TYR A 12 -6.23 -20.45 25.97
C TYR A 12 -7.71 -20.63 25.63
N ALA A 13 -8.57 -20.82 26.63
CA ALA A 13 -10.01 -20.96 26.43
C ALA A 13 -10.68 -19.65 25.92
N ASN A 14 -10.02 -18.50 26.06
CA ASN A 14 -10.54 -17.19 25.62
C ASN A 14 -9.96 -16.72 24.29
N LEU A 15 -9.12 -17.54 23.64
CA LEU A 15 -8.59 -17.19 22.31
C LEU A 15 -9.62 -17.53 21.22
N ALA A 16 -9.57 -16.76 20.12
CA ALA A 16 -10.39 -17.01 18.94
C ALA A 16 -10.18 -18.43 18.38
N ASP A 17 -11.21 -19.00 17.82
CA ASP A 17 -11.21 -20.26 17.10
C ASP A 17 -11.84 -20.10 15.70
N ASP A 18 -11.88 -21.17 14.92
CA ASP A 18 -12.39 -21.14 13.54
C ASP A 18 -13.90 -20.82 13.47
N THR A 19 -14.66 -21.07 14.54
CA THR A 19 -16.11 -20.79 14.60
C THR A 19 -16.41 -19.42 15.19
N HIS A 20 -15.50 -18.90 16.03
CA HIS A 20 -15.56 -17.59 16.66
C HIS A 20 -14.24 -16.87 16.43
N PRO A 21 -14.01 -16.33 15.19
CA PRO A 21 -12.70 -15.81 14.78
C PRO A 21 -12.23 -14.57 15.55
N THR A 22 -13.10 -13.97 16.37
CA THR A 22 -12.75 -12.82 17.23
C THR A 22 -13.20 -13.05 18.67
N VAL A 23 -12.39 -12.56 19.61
CA VAL A 23 -12.71 -12.53 21.05
C VAL A 23 -12.45 -11.13 21.59
N GLY A 24 -13.30 -10.66 22.49
CA GLY A 24 -13.26 -9.33 23.09
C GLY A 24 -13.93 -8.24 22.24
N ASP A 25 -14.10 -7.07 22.85
CA ASP A 25 -14.82 -5.94 22.22
C ASP A 25 -13.98 -5.21 21.17
N TYR A 26 -12.67 -5.33 21.25
CA TYR A 26 -11.70 -4.63 20.42
C TYR A 26 -10.70 -5.59 19.75
N PRO A 27 -11.18 -6.50 18.87
CA PRO A 27 -10.33 -7.51 18.26
C PRO A 27 -9.21 -6.88 17.41
N PRO A 28 -7.99 -7.45 17.47
CA PRO A 28 -6.88 -7.02 16.63
C PRO A 28 -7.15 -7.23 15.14
N SER A 29 -6.47 -6.46 14.29
CA SER A 29 -6.41 -6.70 12.86
C SER A 29 -5.21 -7.57 12.49
N ILE A 30 -5.38 -8.45 11.50
CA ILE A 30 -4.31 -9.27 10.91
C ILE A 30 -4.31 -9.05 9.41
N VAL A 31 -3.12 -8.81 8.84
CA VAL A 31 -2.86 -8.77 7.40
C VAL A 31 -1.73 -9.75 7.10
N THR A 32 -1.87 -10.50 6.02
CA THR A 32 -0.84 -11.45 5.56
C THR A 32 -0.66 -11.35 4.06
N ASN A 33 0.44 -11.88 3.55
CA ASN A 33 0.68 -12.02 2.11
C ASN A 33 -0.14 -13.17 1.46
N LEU A 34 -1.04 -13.83 2.22
CA LEU A 34 -2.08 -14.71 1.69
C LEU A 34 -3.40 -13.97 1.40
N ASP A 35 -3.58 -12.76 1.92
CA ASP A 35 -4.82 -12.01 1.73
C ASP A 35 -4.99 -11.63 0.25
N GLY A 36 -6.06 -12.15 -0.38
CA GLY A 36 -6.36 -11.93 -1.80
C GLY A 36 -5.48 -12.72 -2.78
N ALA A 37 -4.59 -13.58 -2.27
CA ALA A 37 -3.77 -14.44 -3.11
C ALA A 37 -4.53 -15.70 -3.57
N SER A 38 -4.03 -16.34 -4.63
CA SER A 38 -4.42 -17.72 -4.93
C SER A 38 -3.98 -18.64 -3.80
N LEU A 39 -4.88 -19.51 -3.35
CA LEU A 39 -4.59 -20.53 -2.34
C LEU A 39 -4.23 -21.90 -2.96
N ASP A 40 -4.06 -21.96 -4.29
CA ASP A 40 -3.44 -23.09 -4.97
C ASP A 40 -1.93 -22.86 -4.99
N MET A 41 -1.17 -23.76 -4.39
CA MET A 41 0.28 -23.67 -4.25
C MET A 41 0.97 -24.85 -4.88
N SER A 42 2.04 -24.57 -5.61
CA SER A 42 2.90 -25.58 -6.21
C SER A 42 4.28 -25.61 -5.55
N SER A 43 4.68 -24.55 -4.88
CA SER A 43 5.92 -24.52 -4.10
C SER A 43 5.75 -25.22 -2.77
N GLN A 44 6.66 -26.14 -2.45
CA GLN A 44 6.68 -26.89 -1.19
C GLN A 44 6.92 -26.00 0.03
N THR A 45 7.54 -24.84 -0.14
CA THR A 45 7.76 -23.87 0.93
C THR A 45 7.08 -22.56 0.63
N PHE A 46 6.62 -21.87 1.66
CA PHE A 46 5.98 -20.58 1.54
C PHE A 46 6.35 -19.65 2.73
N PRO A 47 7.00 -18.51 2.49
CA PRO A 47 7.26 -17.53 3.55
C PRO A 47 5.99 -16.73 3.86
N LEU A 48 5.28 -17.11 4.91
CA LEU A 48 4.12 -16.38 5.40
C LEU A 48 4.56 -15.18 6.22
N THR A 49 4.28 -13.99 5.74
CA THR A 49 4.53 -12.73 6.45
C THR A 49 3.23 -12.24 7.10
N VAL A 50 3.32 -11.83 8.37
CA VAL A 50 2.17 -11.41 9.18
C VAL A 50 2.38 -10.01 9.73
N ILE A 51 1.41 -9.13 9.54
CA ILE A 51 1.27 -7.87 10.28
C ILE A 51 0.03 -7.97 11.17
N ALA A 52 0.19 -7.73 12.46
CA ALA A 52 -0.93 -7.65 13.40
C ALA A 52 -0.88 -6.33 14.19
N ARG A 53 -2.06 -5.74 14.39
CA ARG A 53 -2.20 -4.49 15.14
C ARG A 53 -3.36 -4.57 16.11
N ALA A 54 -3.21 -3.96 17.28
CA ALA A 54 -4.30 -3.73 18.20
C ALA A 54 -5.41 -2.92 17.50
N ASN A 55 -6.63 -3.00 18.01
CA ASN A 55 -7.75 -2.22 17.51
C ASN A 55 -7.46 -0.72 17.54
N ALA A 56 -8.02 0.04 16.59
CA ALA A 56 -7.83 1.50 16.51
C ALA A 56 -8.29 2.23 17.77
N GLU A 57 -9.36 1.76 18.42
CA GLU A 57 -9.86 2.29 19.70
C GLU A 57 -8.85 2.11 20.86
N LEU A 58 -7.89 1.21 20.72
CA LEU A 58 -6.78 0.97 21.64
C LEU A 58 -5.45 1.54 21.11
N GLY A 59 -5.49 2.46 20.14
CA GLY A 59 -4.33 3.16 19.59
C GLY A 59 -3.58 2.41 18.49
N ALA A 60 -4.14 1.35 17.90
CA ALA A 60 -3.58 0.62 16.75
C ALA A 60 -2.11 0.18 16.91
N GLY A 61 -1.64 -0.07 18.13
CA GLY A 61 -0.27 -0.48 18.43
C GLY A 61 0.14 -1.77 17.72
N VAL A 62 1.44 -1.91 17.44
CA VAL A 62 2.00 -3.12 16.82
C VAL A 62 1.85 -4.30 17.78
N ILE A 63 1.36 -5.42 17.27
CA ILE A 63 1.38 -6.72 17.95
C ILE A 63 2.63 -7.47 17.47
N TYR A 64 3.50 -7.79 18.42
CA TYR A 64 4.79 -8.43 18.14
C TYR A 64 4.68 -9.95 18.02
N SER A 65 5.71 -10.57 17.48
CA SER A 65 5.76 -12.02 17.19
C SER A 65 5.43 -12.92 18.39
N ASN A 66 5.74 -12.50 19.62
CA ASN A 66 5.39 -13.24 20.85
C ASN A 66 3.88 -13.25 21.18
N GLN A 67 3.10 -12.43 20.48
CA GLN A 67 1.64 -12.34 20.55
C GLN A 67 0.98 -12.80 19.24
N ILE A 68 1.72 -13.52 18.40
CA ILE A 68 1.24 -14.12 17.16
C ILE A 68 1.57 -15.61 17.17
N ARG A 69 0.61 -16.43 16.78
CA ARG A 69 0.79 -17.87 16.60
C ARG A 69 0.35 -18.25 15.19
N VAL A 70 1.23 -18.95 14.49
CA VAL A 70 0.92 -19.57 13.21
C VAL A 70 0.91 -21.09 13.38
N THR A 71 -0.08 -21.76 12.81
CA THR A 71 -0.11 -23.21 12.70
C THR A 71 -0.37 -23.64 11.28
N LEU A 72 0.27 -24.73 10.87
CA LEU A 72 -0.01 -25.46 9.64
C LEU A 72 -0.52 -26.86 10.05
N ASP A 73 -1.73 -27.21 9.66
CA ASP A 73 -2.41 -28.47 10.01
C ASP A 73 -2.41 -28.74 11.52
N GLY A 74 -2.58 -27.68 12.31
CA GLY A 74 -2.58 -27.75 13.78
C GLY A 74 -1.20 -27.81 14.43
N LYS A 75 -0.11 -27.97 13.67
CA LYS A 75 1.28 -27.92 14.17
C LYS A 75 1.75 -26.46 14.20
N THR A 76 2.33 -26.01 15.33
CA THR A 76 2.89 -24.66 15.43
C THR A 76 4.10 -24.52 14.52
N VAL A 77 4.13 -23.42 13.75
CA VAL A 77 5.27 -23.02 12.93
C VAL A 77 6.04 -21.96 13.70
N GLU A 78 7.34 -22.17 13.85
CA GLU A 78 8.21 -21.22 14.53
C GLU A 78 8.55 -20.05 13.61
N LYS A 79 8.71 -18.87 14.21
CA LYS A 79 9.09 -17.66 13.49
C LYS A 79 10.51 -17.81 12.92
N SER A 80 10.69 -17.49 11.64
CA SER A 80 12.00 -17.49 10.98
C SER A 80 12.78 -16.21 11.26
N TYR A 81 12.11 -15.05 11.15
CA TYR A 81 12.71 -13.73 11.45
C TYR A 81 11.63 -12.65 11.66
N GLY A 82 12.06 -11.44 12.06
CA GLY A 82 11.20 -10.29 12.30
C GLY A 82 10.42 -10.37 13.62
N ASP A 83 10.09 -9.23 14.22
CA ASP A 83 9.29 -9.16 15.44
C ASP A 83 7.99 -8.36 15.24
N SER A 84 8.07 -7.20 14.61
CA SER A 84 6.91 -6.35 14.30
C SER A 84 6.16 -6.79 13.04
N GLN A 85 6.87 -7.51 12.18
CA GLN A 85 6.38 -8.16 10.97
C GLN A 85 7.08 -9.52 10.85
N PRO A 86 6.66 -10.52 11.65
CA PRO A 86 7.29 -11.82 11.62
C PRO A 86 6.98 -12.57 10.33
N THR A 87 7.98 -13.32 9.87
CA THR A 87 7.86 -14.28 8.77
C THR A 87 8.02 -15.69 9.30
N TYR A 88 7.16 -16.57 8.80
CA TYR A 88 7.09 -17.99 9.14
C TYR A 88 7.31 -18.80 7.87
N GLU A 89 8.28 -19.70 7.85
CA GLU A 89 8.49 -20.59 6.71
C GLU A 89 7.54 -21.78 6.82
N LEU A 90 6.50 -21.79 6.00
CA LEU A 90 5.58 -22.92 5.91
C LEU A 90 6.20 -23.99 5.01
N TYR A 91 6.10 -25.25 5.42
CA TYR A 91 6.54 -26.40 4.63
C TYR A 91 5.37 -27.33 4.44
N PHE A 92 4.95 -27.50 3.18
CA PHE A 92 3.87 -28.41 2.80
C PHE A 92 4.44 -29.81 2.61
N GLU A 93 3.95 -30.76 3.40
CA GLU A 93 4.29 -32.16 3.21
C GLU A 93 3.79 -32.60 1.84
N PRO A 94 4.58 -33.41 1.07
CA PRO A 94 4.10 -33.95 -0.19
C PRO A 94 2.83 -34.80 0.01
N PRO A 95 1.88 -34.74 -0.96
CA PRO A 95 0.66 -35.53 -0.90
C PRO A 95 0.96 -37.01 -0.68
N GLN A 96 0.22 -37.63 0.25
CA GLN A 96 0.35 -39.04 0.52
C GLN A 96 -0.36 -39.90 -0.55
N LEU A 97 -1.33 -39.32 -1.25
CA LEU A 97 -2.09 -39.99 -2.32
C LEU A 97 -2.53 -38.96 -3.35
N GLY A 98 -2.17 -39.21 -4.63
CA GLY A 98 -2.47 -38.25 -5.71
C GLY A 98 -1.44 -37.15 -5.83
N ASP A 99 -1.82 -36.08 -6.54
CA ASP A 99 -0.92 -34.96 -6.88
C ASP A 99 -1.24 -33.67 -6.05
N GLU A 100 -2.25 -33.73 -5.19
CA GLU A 100 -2.68 -32.57 -4.39
C GLU A 100 -3.06 -32.96 -2.97
N GLU A 101 -2.87 -32.05 -2.04
CA GLU A 101 -3.31 -32.17 -0.65
C GLU A 101 -3.76 -30.80 -0.13
N THR A 102 -4.79 -30.78 0.72
CA THR A 102 -5.33 -29.58 1.32
C THR A 102 -4.74 -29.36 2.70
N HIS A 103 -4.19 -28.18 2.94
CA HIS A 103 -3.60 -27.76 4.20
C HIS A 103 -4.38 -26.60 4.82
N ILE A 104 -4.38 -26.54 6.15
CA ILE A 104 -5.05 -25.48 6.90
C ILE A 104 -4.01 -24.66 7.66
N ILE A 105 -3.90 -23.36 7.28
CA ILE A 105 -3.06 -22.39 7.96
C ILE A 105 -3.94 -21.55 8.87
N ARG A 106 -3.55 -21.42 10.16
CA ARG A 106 -4.22 -20.52 11.11
C ARG A 106 -3.22 -19.48 11.60
N VAL A 107 -3.65 -18.24 11.60
CA VAL A 107 -2.90 -17.11 12.13
C VAL A 107 -3.73 -16.49 13.25
N LEU A 108 -3.26 -16.63 14.48
CA LEU A 108 -3.87 -16.06 15.67
C LEU A 108 -3.01 -14.90 16.17
N ALA A 109 -3.62 -13.74 16.40
CA ALA A 109 -3.00 -12.62 17.09
C ALA A 109 -3.84 -12.21 18.31
N TRP A 110 -3.18 -11.81 19.40
CA TRP A 110 -3.84 -11.34 20.62
C TRP A 110 -3.13 -10.12 21.19
N ASP A 111 -3.87 -9.28 21.88
CA ASP A 111 -3.33 -8.15 22.63
C ASP A 111 -3.16 -8.48 24.14
N GLY A 112 -2.65 -7.53 24.91
CA GLY A 112 -2.50 -7.66 26.36
C GLY A 112 -3.83 -7.51 27.16
N ASN A 113 -4.95 -7.18 26.47
CA ASN A 113 -6.23 -6.84 27.08
C ASN A 113 -7.27 -7.98 26.95
N GLY A 114 -6.87 -9.13 26.42
CA GLY A 114 -7.74 -10.30 26.24
C GLY A 114 -8.52 -10.31 24.93
N ASN A 115 -8.23 -9.39 24.01
CA ASN A 115 -8.80 -9.43 22.66
C ASN A 115 -7.93 -10.29 21.75
N SER A 116 -8.55 -11.02 20.83
CA SER A 116 -7.84 -11.82 19.83
C SER A 116 -8.61 -11.93 18.53
N THR A 117 -7.88 -12.23 17.46
CA THR A 117 -8.42 -12.50 16.12
C THR A 117 -7.69 -13.69 15.53
N MET A 118 -8.43 -14.57 14.84
CA MET A 118 -7.88 -15.67 14.07
C MET A 118 -8.26 -15.51 12.59
N LYS A 119 -7.29 -15.66 11.70
CA LYS A 119 -7.51 -15.89 10.27
C LYS A 119 -7.21 -17.35 9.94
N VAL A 120 -8.03 -17.92 9.07
CA VAL A 120 -7.90 -19.31 8.60
C VAL A 120 -7.81 -19.29 7.08
N TYR A 121 -6.83 -19.99 6.54
CA TYR A 121 -6.65 -20.19 5.11
C TYR A 121 -6.66 -21.69 4.83
N THR A 122 -7.42 -22.09 3.82
CA THR A 122 -7.39 -23.46 3.26
C THR A 122 -6.60 -23.39 1.97
N VAL A 123 -5.46 -24.07 1.95
CA VAL A 123 -4.50 -24.05 0.84
C VAL A 123 -4.48 -25.42 0.18
N THR A 124 -4.55 -25.48 -1.14
CA THR A 124 -4.33 -26.70 -1.90
C THR A 124 -2.88 -26.73 -2.39
N TYR A 125 -2.12 -27.72 -1.98
CA TYR A 125 -0.75 -27.93 -2.45
C TYR A 125 -0.73 -28.97 -3.57
N HIS A 126 -0.20 -28.58 -4.73
CA HIS A 126 0.01 -29.45 -5.88
C HIS A 126 1.49 -29.77 -6.00
N GLN A 127 1.84 -31.06 -5.95
CA GLN A 127 3.21 -31.47 -6.16
C GLN A 127 3.58 -31.37 -7.64
N ILE A 128 4.36 -30.38 -8.00
CA ILE A 128 4.94 -30.21 -9.33
C ILE A 128 6.45 -30.14 -9.24
N SER A 129 7.14 -30.43 -10.34
CA SER A 129 8.60 -30.42 -10.41
C SER A 129 9.13 -29.03 -10.76
N GLU A 130 10.34 -28.70 -10.29
CA GLU A 130 11.01 -27.45 -10.67
C GLU A 130 11.14 -27.35 -12.20
N GLY A 131 10.70 -26.22 -12.76
CA GLY A 131 10.69 -25.96 -14.20
C GLY A 131 9.38 -26.30 -14.92
N ASP A 132 8.46 -27.00 -14.27
CA ASP A 132 7.14 -27.26 -14.85
C ASP A 132 6.29 -25.99 -14.90
N PRO A 133 5.35 -25.85 -15.84
CA PRO A 133 4.42 -24.72 -15.86
C PRO A 133 3.66 -24.59 -14.54
N ALA A 134 3.72 -23.41 -13.90
CA ALA A 134 3.16 -23.16 -12.58
C ALA A 134 2.04 -22.11 -12.59
N GLY A 135 1.49 -21.77 -13.76
CA GLY A 135 0.45 -20.75 -13.92
C GLY A 135 0.99 -19.40 -14.33
N SER A 136 0.43 -18.31 -13.81
CA SER A 136 0.83 -16.96 -14.19
C SER A 136 0.81 -15.98 -12.98
N VAL A 137 1.53 -14.88 -13.12
CA VAL A 137 1.59 -13.80 -12.16
C VAL A 137 1.39 -12.46 -12.85
N ASP A 138 0.81 -11.49 -12.12
CA ASP A 138 0.75 -10.12 -12.56
C ASP A 138 1.93 -9.33 -12.02
N VAL A 139 2.44 -8.38 -12.82
CA VAL A 139 3.48 -7.42 -12.41
C VAL A 139 2.94 -6.01 -12.59
N VAL A 140 3.13 -5.17 -11.59
CA VAL A 140 2.78 -3.74 -11.60
C VAL A 140 4.03 -2.94 -11.29
N LEU A 141 4.47 -2.10 -12.24
CA LEU A 141 5.55 -1.14 -12.06
C LEU A 141 4.96 0.23 -11.77
N ASP A 142 5.22 0.78 -10.58
CA ASP A 142 4.52 1.96 -10.06
C ASP A 142 5.52 3.03 -9.59
N ALA A 143 5.38 4.23 -10.15
CA ALA A 143 6.15 5.43 -9.80
C ALA A 143 5.23 6.59 -9.41
N THR A 144 4.15 6.29 -8.68
CA THR A 144 3.17 7.30 -8.23
C THR A 144 3.78 8.36 -7.34
N THR A 145 4.82 8.02 -6.57
CA THR A 145 5.54 8.96 -5.70
C THR A 145 6.21 10.11 -6.43
N ILE A 146 6.54 9.93 -7.70
CA ILE A 146 7.06 10.98 -8.57
C ILE A 146 6.03 11.44 -9.62
N GLY A 147 4.74 11.21 -9.36
CA GLY A 147 3.64 11.72 -10.17
C GLY A 147 3.42 11.03 -11.51
N LEU A 148 4.14 9.95 -11.80
CA LEU A 148 4.02 9.21 -13.07
C LEU A 148 2.92 8.15 -13.03
N GLY A 149 2.45 7.78 -11.83
CA GLY A 149 1.45 6.74 -11.67
C GLY A 149 2.00 5.34 -11.98
N ILE A 150 1.13 4.47 -12.45
CA ILE A 150 1.52 3.14 -12.92
C ILE A 150 2.23 3.28 -14.27
N LEU A 151 3.50 2.89 -14.31
CA LEU A 151 4.33 2.94 -15.52
C LEU A 151 3.98 1.82 -16.50
N ASP A 152 3.75 0.62 -15.96
CA ASP A 152 3.45 -0.56 -16.78
C ASP A 152 2.80 -1.66 -15.94
N THR A 153 2.04 -2.54 -16.60
CA THR A 153 1.45 -3.74 -16.00
C THR A 153 1.47 -4.89 -16.99
N GLY A 154 1.44 -6.11 -16.49
CA GLY A 154 1.25 -7.28 -17.37
C GLY A 154 1.29 -8.59 -16.62
N THR A 155 0.75 -9.60 -17.27
CA THR A 155 0.72 -10.98 -16.80
C THR A 155 1.81 -11.77 -17.48
N LEU A 156 2.54 -12.59 -16.74
CA LEU A 156 3.58 -13.49 -17.23
C LEU A 156 3.30 -14.91 -16.76
N ASP A 157 3.45 -15.87 -17.67
CA ASP A 157 3.47 -17.27 -17.31
C ASP A 157 4.72 -17.58 -16.49
N ILE A 158 4.59 -18.42 -15.49
CA ILE A 158 5.68 -18.81 -14.60
C ILE A 158 5.89 -20.31 -14.60
N VAL A 159 7.09 -20.70 -14.19
CA VAL A 159 7.43 -22.09 -13.93
C VAL A 159 7.69 -22.30 -12.44
N GLU A 160 7.54 -23.55 -11.98
CA GLU A 160 7.83 -23.91 -10.59
C GLU A 160 9.27 -23.60 -10.22
N GLY A 161 9.46 -23.02 -9.06
CA GLY A 161 10.76 -22.61 -8.57
C GLY A 161 11.26 -21.27 -9.09
N GLU A 162 10.52 -20.58 -9.97
CA GLU A 162 10.90 -19.26 -10.48
C GLU A 162 10.87 -18.20 -9.35
N THR A 163 11.82 -17.26 -9.38
CA THR A 163 11.91 -16.19 -8.38
C THR A 163 11.19 -14.91 -8.84
N ALA A 164 10.76 -14.08 -7.90
CA ALA A 164 10.21 -12.76 -8.21
C ALA A 164 11.21 -11.87 -8.98
N ALA A 165 12.51 -12.02 -8.72
CA ALA A 165 13.55 -11.31 -9.48
C ALA A 165 13.63 -11.78 -10.94
N SER A 166 13.51 -13.09 -11.20
CA SER A 166 13.48 -13.63 -12.56
C SER A 166 12.29 -13.11 -13.35
N VAL A 167 11.10 -13.15 -12.74
CA VAL A 167 9.88 -12.61 -13.34
C VAL A 167 10.02 -11.12 -13.64
N LEU A 168 10.51 -10.32 -12.68
CA LEU A 168 10.69 -8.89 -12.89
C LEU A 168 11.66 -8.59 -14.04
N LEU A 169 12.81 -9.27 -14.08
CA LEU A 169 13.79 -9.05 -15.16
C LEU A 169 13.20 -9.38 -16.53
N ARG A 170 12.47 -10.48 -16.66
CA ARG A 170 11.77 -10.87 -17.88
C ARG A 170 10.69 -9.85 -18.25
N PHE A 171 9.88 -9.40 -17.28
CA PHE A 171 8.88 -8.36 -17.46
C PHE A 171 9.49 -7.06 -18.00
N LEU A 172 10.56 -6.60 -17.40
CA LEU A 172 11.25 -5.36 -17.81
C LEU A 172 11.82 -5.50 -19.22
N GLN A 173 12.49 -6.62 -19.51
CA GLN A 173 13.10 -6.88 -20.83
C GLN A 173 12.06 -6.94 -21.95
N GLU A 174 10.95 -7.65 -21.76
CA GLU A 174 9.87 -7.79 -22.75
C GLU A 174 9.24 -6.43 -23.10
N ARG A 175 9.29 -5.46 -22.19
CA ARG A 175 8.73 -4.10 -22.35
C ARG A 175 9.75 -3.05 -22.71
N GLY A 176 10.98 -3.47 -23.01
CA GLY A 176 12.05 -2.58 -23.47
C GLY A 176 12.61 -1.67 -22.38
N TYR A 177 12.48 -2.08 -21.12
CA TYR A 177 13.21 -1.44 -20.02
C TYR A 177 14.62 -2.04 -19.92
N GLU A 178 15.58 -1.22 -19.54
CA GLU A 178 16.94 -1.60 -19.24
C GLU A 178 17.18 -1.53 -17.73
N PRO A 179 17.13 -2.67 -16.99
CA PRO A 179 17.37 -2.68 -15.56
C PRO A 179 18.88 -2.64 -15.26
N ASP A 180 19.29 -1.76 -14.36
CA ASP A 180 20.56 -1.81 -13.67
C ASP A 180 20.37 -2.43 -12.29
N TYR A 181 21.04 -3.54 -12.02
CA TYR A 181 20.87 -4.31 -10.78
C TYR A 181 22.18 -4.95 -10.32
N GLN A 182 22.22 -5.30 -9.04
CA GLN A 182 23.30 -6.06 -8.44
C GLN A 182 22.82 -7.49 -8.16
N GLY A 183 23.76 -8.45 -8.14
CA GLY A 183 23.46 -9.86 -7.89
C GLY A 183 22.94 -10.60 -9.12
N SER A 184 22.07 -11.57 -8.92
CA SER A 184 21.40 -12.34 -9.96
C SER A 184 19.95 -12.61 -9.61
N ALA A 185 19.18 -13.12 -10.55
CA ALA A 185 17.78 -13.50 -10.32
C ALA A 185 17.59 -14.48 -9.14
N THR A 186 18.61 -15.28 -8.82
CA THR A 186 18.57 -16.30 -7.77
C THR A 186 19.37 -15.99 -6.53
N MET A 187 20.15 -14.89 -6.52
CA MET A 187 21.04 -14.57 -5.39
C MET A 187 21.30 -13.07 -5.27
N ASN A 188 20.99 -12.50 -4.10
CA ASN A 188 21.33 -11.11 -3.72
C ASN A 188 20.88 -10.08 -4.76
N PHE A 189 19.73 -10.28 -5.39
CA PHE A 189 19.18 -9.35 -6.36
C PHE A 189 18.81 -8.02 -5.70
N TYR A 190 19.29 -6.93 -6.28
CA TYR A 190 18.95 -5.58 -5.87
C TYR A 190 18.81 -4.69 -7.11
N LEU A 191 17.58 -4.22 -7.37
CA LEU A 191 17.27 -3.32 -8.48
C LEU A 191 17.68 -1.90 -8.12
N ARG A 192 18.70 -1.38 -8.79
CA ARG A 192 19.20 -0.02 -8.58
C ARG A 192 18.47 1.00 -9.45
N ARG A 193 18.25 0.70 -10.72
CA ARG A 193 17.73 1.64 -11.70
C ARG A 193 16.99 0.94 -12.82
N ILE A 194 15.99 1.61 -13.38
CA ILE A 194 15.30 1.20 -14.60
C ILE A 194 15.43 2.34 -15.60
N SER A 195 15.88 2.05 -16.83
CA SER A 195 16.01 3.01 -17.91
C SER A 195 15.09 2.66 -19.08
N ARG A 196 14.48 3.66 -19.66
CA ARG A 196 13.77 3.63 -20.93
C ARG A 196 13.57 5.07 -21.37
N GLY A 197 13.88 5.40 -22.62
CA GLY A 197 13.88 6.79 -23.09
C GLY A 197 12.66 7.59 -22.66
N ASP A 198 12.90 8.77 -22.11
CA ASP A 198 11.89 9.70 -21.60
C ASP A 198 11.01 9.17 -20.43
N ILE A 199 11.38 8.08 -19.75
CA ILE A 199 10.57 7.46 -18.68
C ILE A 199 10.24 8.46 -17.55
N ALA A 200 11.18 9.34 -17.18
CA ALA A 200 11.01 10.32 -16.12
C ALA A 200 10.70 11.74 -16.63
N TYR A 201 10.45 11.93 -17.92
CA TYR A 201 10.26 13.27 -18.53
C TYR A 201 9.16 14.11 -17.87
N ARG A 202 8.10 13.47 -17.38
CA ARG A 202 6.96 14.15 -16.73
C ARG A 202 6.94 13.95 -15.23
N ALA A 203 8.04 13.46 -14.67
CA ALA A 203 8.11 13.26 -13.23
C ALA A 203 7.93 14.59 -12.49
N ASN A 204 7.06 14.58 -11.51
CA ASN A 204 6.77 15.70 -10.63
C ASN A 204 6.31 15.15 -9.27
N VAL A 205 7.15 15.31 -8.26
CA VAL A 205 6.81 14.85 -6.90
C VAL A 205 5.62 15.66 -6.40
N PRO A 206 4.53 15.01 -5.91
CA PRO A 206 3.40 15.71 -5.33
C PRO A 206 3.82 16.63 -4.18
N GLU A 207 3.32 17.87 -4.17
CA GLU A 207 3.74 18.91 -3.21
C GLU A 207 3.59 18.44 -1.76
N HIS A 208 2.45 17.86 -1.41
CA HIS A 208 2.21 17.33 -0.07
C HIS A 208 3.23 16.24 0.33
N LEU A 209 3.59 15.32 -0.58
CA LEU A 209 4.63 14.34 -0.30
C LEU A 209 6.00 15.00 -0.10
N TRP A 210 6.30 16.02 -0.90
CA TRP A 210 7.55 16.74 -0.81
C TRP A 210 7.70 17.45 0.55
N GLU A 211 6.64 18.09 1.04
CA GLU A 211 6.60 18.71 2.37
C GLU A 211 6.86 17.69 3.49
N LEU A 212 6.27 16.50 3.40
CA LEU A 212 6.48 15.42 4.38
C LEU A 212 7.94 14.95 4.39
N ILE A 213 8.53 14.75 3.21
CA ILE A 213 9.93 14.35 3.02
C ILE A 213 10.89 15.38 3.64
N LEU A 214 10.68 16.66 3.34
CA LEU A 214 11.50 17.76 3.88
C LEU A 214 11.36 17.87 5.41
N ARG A 215 10.15 17.73 5.93
CA ARG A 215 9.90 17.73 7.36
C ARG A 215 10.60 16.59 8.10
N ASP A 216 10.67 15.41 7.49
CA ASP A 216 11.39 14.26 8.03
C ASP A 216 12.93 14.42 7.95
N GLY A 217 13.42 15.51 7.37
CA GLY A 217 14.84 15.79 7.24
C GLY A 217 15.56 14.87 6.25
N ILE A 218 14.83 14.26 5.32
CA ILE A 218 15.45 13.43 4.28
C ILE A 218 16.17 14.34 3.30
N THR A 219 17.44 14.06 3.07
CA THR A 219 18.28 14.84 2.15
C THR A 219 17.76 14.69 0.71
N THR A 220 17.56 15.81 0.05
CA THR A 220 17.14 15.87 -1.36
C THR A 220 18.34 15.81 -2.29
N ASN A 221 18.12 15.27 -3.49
CA ASN A 221 19.11 15.17 -4.57
C ASN A 221 18.53 15.75 -5.85
N ASP A 222 19.40 16.46 -6.60
CA ASP A 222 19.09 16.94 -7.94
C ASP A 222 19.62 15.99 -9.04
N ASN A 223 20.15 14.84 -8.66
CA ASN A 223 20.74 13.83 -9.54
C ASN A 223 19.69 12.87 -10.08
N TYR A 224 18.73 13.37 -10.81
CA TYR A 224 17.78 12.52 -11.53
C TYR A 224 17.91 12.73 -13.03
N ASP A 225 17.72 11.65 -13.77
CA ASP A 225 17.83 11.63 -15.22
C ASP A 225 16.41 11.53 -15.82
N ARG A 226 16.24 12.14 -16.98
CA ARG A 226 15.02 12.07 -17.76
C ARG A 226 14.69 10.67 -18.26
N ASP A 227 15.73 9.88 -18.58
CA ASP A 227 15.63 8.59 -19.24
C ASP A 227 15.68 7.40 -18.28
N SER A 228 15.74 7.68 -16.96
CA SER A 228 15.86 6.62 -15.96
C SER A 228 15.23 7.01 -14.62
N ILE A 229 14.93 6.00 -13.79
CA ILE A 229 14.44 6.14 -12.43
C ILE A 229 15.21 5.14 -11.55
N GLY A 230 15.88 5.62 -10.50
CA GLY A 230 16.74 4.77 -9.71
C GLY A 230 16.96 5.23 -8.28
N GLU A 231 17.71 4.41 -7.53
CA GLU A 231 18.10 4.72 -6.17
C GLU A 231 18.84 6.06 -6.11
N PHE A 232 18.58 6.82 -5.05
CA PHE A 232 19.12 8.16 -4.79
C PHE A 232 18.70 9.24 -5.80
N ASP A 233 17.76 8.96 -6.71
CA ASP A 233 17.13 10.00 -7.49
C ASP A 233 16.15 10.78 -6.60
N TYR A 234 16.10 12.13 -6.70
CA TYR A 234 15.25 13.03 -5.91
C TYR A 234 15.62 13.12 -4.42
N THR A 235 15.89 12.00 -3.75
CA THR A 235 16.20 11.95 -2.31
C THR A 235 17.21 10.86 -1.99
N GLN A 236 17.83 10.93 -0.78
CA GLN A 236 18.66 9.84 -0.27
C GLN A 236 17.84 8.61 0.16
N GLY A 237 16.53 8.74 0.29
CA GLY A 237 15.63 7.65 0.66
C GLY A 237 14.93 6.98 -0.52
N SER A 238 15.30 7.37 -1.76
CA SER A 238 14.64 6.83 -2.95
C SER A 238 15.21 5.49 -3.39
N GLY A 239 14.34 4.68 -4.00
CA GLY A 239 14.69 3.37 -4.53
C GLY A 239 13.47 2.54 -4.88
N TRP A 240 13.71 1.34 -5.40
CA TRP A 240 12.66 0.40 -5.75
C TRP A 240 12.43 -0.61 -4.64
N MET A 241 11.17 -0.78 -4.26
CA MET A 241 10.73 -1.78 -3.30
C MET A 241 9.65 -2.67 -3.93
N TYR A 242 9.54 -3.92 -3.46
CA TYR A 242 8.51 -4.81 -3.96
C TYR A 242 7.61 -5.33 -2.83
N SER A 243 6.37 -5.64 -3.20
CA SER A 243 5.40 -6.31 -2.35
C SER A 243 4.59 -7.31 -3.14
N ILE A 244 3.98 -8.25 -2.45
CA ILE A 244 3.11 -9.26 -3.05
C ILE A 244 1.66 -8.98 -2.63
N ASN A 245 0.76 -8.93 -3.62
CA ASN A 245 -0.69 -8.76 -3.44
C ASN A 245 -1.12 -7.49 -2.68
N GLY A 246 -0.29 -6.46 -2.60
CA GLY A 246 -0.71 -5.22 -1.92
C GLY A 246 0.42 -4.33 -1.46
N THR A 247 0.36 -3.91 -0.20
CA THR A 247 1.32 -2.99 0.43
C THR A 247 2.14 -3.64 1.54
N LEU A 248 1.99 -4.93 1.75
CA LEU A 248 2.83 -5.71 2.66
C LEU A 248 4.14 -6.05 1.95
N TYR A 249 5.21 -5.33 2.30
CA TYR A 249 6.52 -5.53 1.69
C TYR A 249 7.22 -6.75 2.29
N GLU A 250 7.77 -7.58 1.41
CA GLU A 250 8.37 -8.84 1.80
C GLU A 250 9.67 -8.61 2.60
N GLY A 251 9.85 -9.39 3.66
CA GLY A 251 11.11 -9.43 4.40
C GLY A 251 12.22 -10.19 3.67
N THR A 252 11.85 -11.00 2.67
CA THR A 252 12.77 -11.73 1.80
C THR A 252 13.06 -10.92 0.55
N GLY A 253 14.34 -10.86 0.12
CA GLY A 253 14.69 -10.24 -1.16
C GLY A 253 14.08 -11.00 -2.35
N MET A 254 13.85 -10.31 -3.48
CA MET A 254 13.19 -10.87 -4.68
C MET A 254 13.84 -12.16 -5.21
N SER A 255 15.16 -12.32 -5.04
CA SER A 255 15.88 -13.55 -5.44
C SER A 255 15.59 -14.75 -4.53
N GLY A 256 15.09 -14.52 -3.32
CA GLY A 256 14.70 -15.56 -2.38
C GLY A 256 13.21 -15.88 -2.42
N TYR A 257 12.37 -14.99 -3.01
CA TYR A 257 10.94 -15.19 -3.09
C TYR A 257 10.57 -16.04 -4.29
N LYS A 258 10.07 -17.26 -4.06
CA LYS A 258 9.52 -18.12 -5.10
C LYS A 258 8.10 -17.70 -5.45
N VAL A 259 7.87 -17.42 -6.73
CA VAL A 259 6.54 -16.99 -7.19
C VAL A 259 5.58 -18.17 -7.29
N ARG A 260 4.29 -17.88 -7.27
CA ARG A 260 3.21 -18.85 -7.44
C ARG A 260 2.08 -18.28 -8.28
N ASN A 261 1.24 -19.16 -8.78
CA ASN A 261 0.08 -18.76 -9.58
C ASN A 261 -0.82 -17.74 -8.88
N GLY A 262 -1.27 -16.74 -9.65
CA GLY A 262 -2.29 -15.78 -9.24
C GLY A 262 -1.84 -14.68 -8.29
N ILE A 263 -0.53 -14.57 -7.99
CA ILE A 263 -0.03 -13.42 -7.23
C ILE A 263 0.18 -12.20 -8.12
N THR A 264 0.14 -11.03 -7.51
CA THR A 264 0.57 -9.78 -8.13
C THR A 264 1.85 -9.29 -7.47
N ILE A 265 2.89 -9.05 -8.26
CA ILE A 265 4.16 -8.45 -7.84
C ILE A 265 4.07 -6.95 -8.08
N TYR A 266 4.01 -6.16 -7.02
CA TYR A 266 4.10 -4.71 -7.11
C TYR A 266 5.56 -4.30 -6.94
N VAL A 267 6.09 -3.53 -7.89
CA VAL A 267 7.42 -2.90 -7.81
C VAL A 267 7.20 -1.40 -7.79
N ARG A 268 7.41 -0.78 -6.64
CA ARG A 268 7.08 0.63 -6.38
C ARG A 268 8.32 1.45 -6.11
N PHE A 269 8.35 2.64 -6.69
CA PHE A 269 9.39 3.62 -6.42
C PHE A 269 9.02 4.41 -5.16
N THR A 270 9.92 4.45 -4.18
CA THR A 270 9.79 5.25 -2.96
C THR A 270 10.74 6.44 -3.00
N LEU A 271 10.39 7.52 -2.31
CA LEU A 271 11.26 8.67 -2.04
C LEU A 271 11.68 8.75 -0.57
N SER A 272 11.13 7.89 0.29
CA SER A 272 11.23 8.03 1.74
C SER A 272 11.43 6.69 2.45
N TYR A 273 12.35 5.85 1.96
CA TYR A 273 12.63 4.54 2.55
C TYR A 273 11.39 3.65 2.73
N GLY A 274 10.38 3.83 1.87
CA GLY A 274 9.14 3.06 1.90
C GLY A 274 8.00 3.70 2.69
N LYS A 275 8.20 4.78 3.45
CA LYS A 275 7.14 5.45 4.22
C LYS A 275 5.97 5.91 3.36
N ASP A 276 6.27 6.43 2.18
CA ASP A 276 5.35 7.00 1.20
C ASP A 276 4.56 5.96 0.40
N ILE A 277 4.96 4.70 0.45
CA ILE A 277 4.34 3.58 -0.25
C ILE A 277 3.86 2.45 0.69
N GLY A 278 3.94 2.65 2.01
CA GLY A 278 3.54 1.65 3.00
C GLY A 278 4.58 0.58 3.30
N GLY A 279 5.83 0.81 2.92
CA GLY A 279 6.93 -0.10 3.12
C GLY A 279 7.68 0.08 4.44
N TYR A 280 8.88 -0.47 4.47
CA TYR A 280 9.77 -0.42 5.61
C TYR A 280 10.34 0.98 5.83
N ASP A 281 10.35 1.40 7.08
CA ASP A 281 11.06 2.60 7.53
C ASP A 281 12.41 2.21 8.13
N SER A 282 13.50 2.49 7.41
CA SER A 282 14.87 2.21 7.86
C SER A 282 15.31 3.03 9.08
N THR A 283 14.52 4.03 9.50
CA THR A 283 14.81 4.88 10.66
C THR A 283 14.37 4.29 11.99
N GLY A 284 13.93 3.02 12.01
CA GLY A 284 13.63 2.26 13.23
C GLY A 284 12.15 2.01 13.49
N GLY A 285 11.25 2.45 12.61
CA GLY A 285 9.81 2.18 12.71
C GLY A 285 9.41 0.74 12.34
N GLY A 286 10.31 0.00 11.69
CA GLY A 286 10.07 -1.37 11.23
C GLY A 286 9.09 -1.45 10.06
N TYR A 287 8.94 -2.64 9.49
CA TYR A 287 7.92 -2.92 8.48
C TYR A 287 6.54 -2.56 9.02
N GLY A 288 5.77 -1.84 8.23
CA GLY A 288 4.42 -1.46 8.62
C GLY A 288 4.32 -0.23 9.51
N SER A 289 5.33 0.63 9.59
CA SER A 289 5.11 2.02 10.01
C SER A 289 4.34 2.77 8.92
N LEU A 290 3.27 2.12 8.46
CA LEU A 290 2.32 2.53 7.42
C LEU A 290 1.75 3.93 7.61
N SER A 291 2.07 4.56 8.71
CA SER A 291 1.28 5.67 9.18
C SER A 291 2.07 6.95 9.41
N SER A 292 3.40 6.95 9.18
CA SER A 292 4.19 8.16 9.44
C SER A 292 3.80 9.33 8.53
N TYR A 293 3.24 9.06 7.35
CA TYR A 293 2.77 10.10 6.42
C TYR A 293 1.25 10.24 6.35
N CYS A 294 0.50 9.41 7.11
CA CYS A 294 -0.96 9.38 7.09
C CYS A 294 -1.58 9.18 5.70
N GLY A 295 -0.80 8.70 4.75
CA GLY A 295 -1.19 8.45 3.38
C GLY A 295 -0.15 7.69 2.57
N LEU A 296 -0.59 7.13 1.46
CA LEU A 296 0.24 6.37 0.51
C LEU A 296 0.09 6.95 -0.89
N TRP A 297 1.20 7.00 -1.63
CA TRP A 297 1.23 7.36 -3.06
C TRP A 297 1.51 6.11 -3.88
N ILE A 298 0.44 5.38 -4.17
CA ILE A 298 0.47 4.09 -4.86
C ILE A 298 -0.66 3.97 -5.88
N ASN A 299 -0.48 3.06 -6.84
CA ASN A 299 -1.51 2.68 -7.82
C ASN A 299 -2.07 3.87 -8.61
N GLY A 300 -1.21 4.86 -8.91
CA GLY A 300 -1.56 6.05 -9.69
C GLY A 300 -2.27 7.15 -8.89
N GLY A 301 -2.35 7.07 -7.55
CA GLY A 301 -3.05 8.06 -6.74
C GLY A 301 -2.58 8.17 -5.30
N TYR A 302 -3.23 9.05 -4.55
CA TYR A 302 -3.04 9.22 -3.12
C TYR A 302 -4.14 8.48 -2.35
N GLN A 303 -3.75 7.65 -1.39
CA GLN A 303 -4.64 6.95 -0.48
C GLN A 303 -4.45 7.49 0.95
N ALA A 304 -5.43 8.21 1.48
CA ALA A 304 -5.42 8.68 2.86
C ALA A 304 -5.60 7.51 3.85
N LEU A 305 -4.78 7.48 4.89
CA LEU A 305 -4.84 6.48 5.99
C LEU A 305 -5.46 7.06 7.28
N GLY A 306 -5.78 8.37 7.28
CA GLY A 306 -6.27 9.08 8.44
C GLY A 306 -5.17 9.55 9.39
N HIS A 307 -5.51 10.55 10.19
CA HIS A 307 -4.61 11.20 11.15
C HIS A 307 -4.93 10.76 12.57
N ASP A 308 -3.89 10.74 13.41
CA ASP A 308 -3.98 10.51 14.84
C ASP A 308 -3.73 11.85 15.55
N PHE A 309 -4.80 12.67 15.65
CA PHE A 309 -4.72 14.00 16.22
C PHE A 309 -4.73 13.97 17.74
N VAL A 310 -3.68 14.54 18.34
CA VAL A 310 -3.55 14.75 19.79
C VAL A 310 -3.69 16.23 20.09
N GLU A 311 -4.46 16.59 21.12
CA GLU A 311 -4.59 17.95 21.60
C GLU A 311 -3.24 18.44 22.11
N THR A 312 -2.80 19.62 21.64
CA THR A 312 -1.52 20.22 21.99
C THR A 312 -1.69 21.51 22.80
N ASP A 313 -2.77 22.23 22.57
CA ASP A 313 -3.09 23.46 23.25
C ASP A 313 -4.60 23.72 23.21
N ARG A 314 -5.11 24.42 24.23
CA ARG A 314 -6.52 24.77 24.38
C ARG A 314 -6.68 26.12 25.02
N LEU A 315 -7.57 26.94 24.46
CA LEU A 315 -8.09 28.14 25.08
C LEU A 315 -9.60 28.00 25.23
N GLU A 316 -10.08 28.05 26.47
CA GLU A 316 -11.52 27.99 26.70
C GLU A 316 -12.19 29.28 26.23
N PRO A 317 -13.41 29.23 25.66
CA PRO A 317 -14.12 30.42 25.22
C PRO A 317 -14.59 31.25 26.42
N THR A 318 -14.64 32.56 26.24
CA THR A 318 -15.25 33.46 27.20
C THR A 318 -16.69 33.78 26.79
N GLU A 319 -17.37 34.65 27.52
CA GLU A 319 -18.72 35.12 27.13
C GLU A 319 -18.70 35.89 25.80
N THR A 320 -17.60 36.55 25.45
CA THR A 320 -17.50 37.48 24.31
C THR A 320 -16.48 37.07 23.26
N GLU A 321 -15.60 36.15 23.58
CA GLU A 321 -14.52 35.71 22.68
C GLU A 321 -14.53 34.21 22.49
N ASP A 322 -14.29 33.78 21.26
CA ASP A 322 -14.16 32.37 20.91
C ASP A 322 -12.87 31.79 21.52
N GLY A 323 -12.96 30.54 21.96
CA GLY A 323 -11.83 29.71 22.31
C GLY A 323 -11.35 28.87 21.11
N TYR A 324 -10.35 28.05 21.36
CA TYR A 324 -9.86 27.10 20.37
C TYR A 324 -9.27 25.83 21.01
N ILE A 325 -9.18 24.77 20.21
CA ILE A 325 -8.38 23.60 20.52
C ILE A 325 -7.43 23.38 19.34
N HIS A 326 -6.14 23.39 19.61
CA HIS A 326 -5.11 23.01 18.66
C HIS A 326 -4.79 21.53 18.78
N TYR A 327 -4.74 20.86 17.64
CA TYR A 327 -4.35 19.46 17.54
C TYR A 327 -3.16 19.33 16.61
N ARG A 328 -2.33 18.34 16.91
CA ARG A 328 -1.23 17.92 16.04
C ARG A 328 -1.29 16.40 15.85
N CYS A 329 -1.19 15.94 14.61
CA CYS A 329 -1.11 14.51 14.33
C CYS A 329 0.19 13.93 14.92
N SER A 330 0.08 12.88 15.73
CA SER A 330 1.22 12.19 16.36
C SER A 330 2.15 11.54 15.33
N LYS A 331 1.64 11.29 14.12
CA LYS A 331 2.34 10.58 13.03
C LYS A 331 2.94 11.54 12.01
N CYS A 332 2.07 12.31 11.32
CA CYS A 332 2.50 13.18 10.22
C CYS A 332 2.68 14.65 10.64
N HIS A 333 2.47 14.98 11.90
CA HIS A 333 2.61 16.32 12.48
C HIS A 333 1.73 17.42 11.83
N GLU A 334 0.75 17.03 11.02
CA GLU A 334 -0.24 17.96 10.51
C GLU A 334 -1.01 18.60 11.66
N GLU A 335 -1.31 19.89 11.55
CA GLU A 335 -1.99 20.66 12.58
C GLU A 335 -3.40 21.01 12.13
N LYS A 336 -4.36 20.97 13.05
CA LYS A 336 -5.70 21.50 12.88
C LYS A 336 -6.14 22.27 14.11
N THR A 337 -7.06 23.20 13.90
CA THR A 337 -7.65 24.00 14.97
C THR A 337 -9.16 23.89 14.90
N ASP A 338 -9.79 23.50 16.00
CA ASP A 338 -11.22 23.56 16.19
C ASP A 338 -11.55 24.83 16.99
N ILE A 339 -12.46 25.67 16.49
CA ILE A 339 -12.91 26.88 17.17
C ILE A 339 -14.03 26.51 18.13
N LEU A 340 -13.91 26.98 19.39
CA LEU A 340 -14.93 26.90 20.44
C LEU A 340 -15.69 28.23 20.46
N PRO A 341 -16.97 28.28 20.06
CA PRO A 341 -17.72 29.54 20.05
C PRO A 341 -17.86 30.18 21.42
N ALA A 342 -17.87 31.52 21.48
CA ALA A 342 -18.11 32.31 22.69
C ALA A 342 -19.40 31.85 23.40
N THR A 343 -19.34 31.72 24.73
CA THR A 343 -20.43 31.15 25.54
C THR A 343 -21.59 32.15 25.81
N GLY A 344 -21.34 33.46 25.63
CA GLY A 344 -22.35 34.52 25.86
C GLY A 344 -23.27 34.85 24.69
N GLY A 345 -23.06 34.19 23.55
CA GLY A 345 -23.96 34.25 22.39
C GLY A 345 -25.20 33.41 22.61
N GLY A 346 -26.10 33.80 23.46
CA GLY A 346 -27.43 33.26 23.52
C GLY A 346 -28.07 33.47 22.15
N THR A 347 -28.17 32.42 21.35
CA THR A 347 -29.11 32.36 20.25
C THR A 347 -30.48 32.54 20.87
N GLU A 348 -31.05 33.75 20.76
CA GLU A 348 -32.52 33.86 20.82
C GLU A 348 -33.05 32.78 19.86
N PRO A 349 -34.02 31.98 20.31
CA PRO A 349 -34.66 31.05 19.39
C PRO A 349 -35.21 31.90 18.23
N ILE A 350 -34.71 31.72 17.02
CA ILE A 350 -35.31 32.28 15.84
C ILE A 350 -36.73 31.67 15.79
N GLU A 351 -37.69 32.47 16.24
CA GLU A 351 -39.11 32.12 16.07
C GLU A 351 -39.32 31.84 14.58
N PRO A 352 -39.82 30.67 14.18
CA PRO A 352 -39.99 30.37 12.77
C PRO A 352 -40.93 31.41 12.20
N ALA A 353 -40.48 32.15 11.19
CA ALA A 353 -41.28 33.14 10.45
C ALA A 353 -42.58 32.47 10.05
N PRO A 354 -43.74 33.18 10.18
CA PRO A 354 -45.02 32.63 9.82
C PRO A 354 -45.01 32.18 8.35
N THR A 355 -45.26 30.92 8.12
CA THR A 355 -45.39 30.35 6.79
C THR A 355 -46.60 30.97 6.12
N GLU A 356 -46.37 31.85 5.14
CA GLU A 356 -47.42 32.27 4.24
C GLU A 356 -48.01 31.03 3.53
N PRO A 357 -49.35 30.98 3.34
CA PRO A 357 -49.99 29.83 2.72
C PRO A 357 -49.57 29.73 1.25
N VAL A 358 -48.94 28.62 0.91
CA VAL A 358 -48.58 28.25 -0.47
C VAL A 358 -49.84 28.25 -1.33
N SER A 359 -49.95 29.24 -2.21
CA SER A 359 -50.99 29.27 -3.26
C SER A 359 -50.66 28.20 -4.32
N THR A 360 -51.57 27.25 -4.46
CA THR A 360 -51.55 26.19 -5.49
C THR A 360 -51.40 26.74 -6.90
N PRO A 361 -50.46 26.31 -7.72
CA PRO A 361 -50.40 26.71 -9.12
C PRO A 361 -51.53 26.02 -9.92
N ARG A 362 -52.41 26.84 -10.53
CA ARG A 362 -53.39 26.38 -11.51
C ARG A 362 -52.72 25.77 -12.73
N ASN A 363 -53.10 24.55 -13.04
CA ASN A 363 -52.86 23.82 -14.26
C ASN A 363 -53.13 24.67 -15.51
N ARG A 364 -52.12 25.01 -16.31
CA ARG A 364 -52.28 25.47 -17.69
C ARG A 364 -51.65 24.47 -18.64
N ARG A 365 -52.48 23.90 -19.49
CA ARG A 365 -52.10 23.02 -20.61
C ARG A 365 -51.09 23.68 -21.55
N PRO A 366 -50.17 22.95 -22.17
CA PRO A 366 -49.28 23.50 -23.18
C PRO A 366 -49.95 23.66 -24.52
N ARG A 367 -49.79 24.85 -25.15
CA ARG A 367 -50.04 25.08 -26.56
C ARG A 367 -48.81 24.77 -27.37
N ASN A 368 -48.98 23.92 -28.37
CA ASN A 368 -48.05 23.68 -29.48
C ASN A 368 -47.78 24.98 -30.24
N SER A 369 -46.55 25.29 -30.56
CA SER A 369 -46.19 25.91 -31.85
C SER A 369 -44.69 25.84 -32.13
N ALA A 370 -44.40 25.15 -33.23
CA ALA A 370 -43.49 25.52 -34.32
C ALA A 370 -42.01 25.62 -34.10
N THR A 371 -41.37 24.63 -34.67
CA THR A 371 -40.07 24.59 -35.37
C THR A 371 -39.50 25.93 -35.82
N ARG A 372 -38.30 26.26 -35.37
CA ARG A 372 -37.39 27.15 -36.10
C ARG A 372 -35.97 26.62 -36.11
N SER A 373 -35.57 26.14 -37.27
CA SER A 373 -34.23 25.81 -37.72
C SER A 373 -33.28 26.99 -37.51
N LEU A 374 -32.15 26.77 -36.85
CA LEU A 374 -31.01 27.69 -36.92
C LEU A 374 -29.76 26.93 -37.39
N ARG A 375 -29.24 27.47 -38.47
CA ARG A 375 -28.09 27.04 -39.28
C ARG A 375 -26.79 27.11 -38.46
N THR A 376 -25.94 26.12 -38.64
CA THR A 376 -24.54 26.06 -38.29
C THR A 376 -23.72 27.03 -39.17
N PRO A 377 -22.74 27.78 -38.62
CA PRO A 377 -21.70 28.44 -39.43
C PRO A 377 -20.49 27.53 -39.63
N PRO A 378 -19.69 27.74 -40.69
CA PRO A 378 -18.69 26.78 -41.16
C PRO A 378 -17.36 26.91 -40.46
N ASN A 379 -16.68 25.75 -40.43
CA ASN A 379 -15.28 25.48 -40.06
C ASN A 379 -14.29 26.61 -40.41
N GLN A 380 -13.53 27.06 -39.41
CA GLN A 380 -12.23 27.70 -39.63
C GLN A 380 -11.12 26.73 -39.23
N VAL A 381 -10.28 26.43 -40.21
CA VAL A 381 -9.04 25.66 -40.09
C VAL A 381 -7.94 26.54 -39.47
N PRO A 382 -7.22 26.13 -38.44
CA PRO A 382 -6.04 26.86 -37.96
C PRO A 382 -4.84 26.59 -38.88
N ARG A 383 -4.19 27.65 -39.31
CA ARG A 383 -2.96 27.64 -40.11
C ARG A 383 -1.76 27.26 -39.23
N THR A 384 -0.97 26.31 -39.70
CA THR A 384 0.33 25.89 -39.18
C THR A 384 1.38 26.98 -39.34
N PRO A 385 2.21 27.31 -38.34
CA PRO A 385 3.39 28.16 -38.58
C PRO A 385 4.55 27.34 -39.15
N VAL A 386 5.12 27.83 -40.21
CA VAL A 386 6.35 27.35 -40.87
C VAL A 386 7.53 27.72 -39.97
N ILE A 387 8.28 26.76 -39.48
CA ILE A 387 9.58 26.99 -38.84
C ILE A 387 10.69 26.78 -39.85
N LEU A 388 11.46 27.86 -40.10
CA LEU A 388 12.68 27.88 -40.89
C LEU A 388 13.80 27.14 -40.14
N ARG A 389 14.44 26.18 -40.81
CA ARG A 389 15.64 25.49 -40.33
C ARG A 389 16.87 26.43 -40.52
N PRO A 390 17.82 26.48 -39.58
CA PRO A 390 19.17 26.97 -39.85
C PRO A 390 20.01 25.85 -40.47
N GLN A 391 20.81 26.23 -41.44
CA GLN A 391 21.77 25.39 -42.19
C GLN A 391 22.94 24.97 -41.29
N SER A 392 23.29 23.70 -41.35
CA SER A 392 24.46 23.09 -40.75
C SER A 392 25.74 23.53 -41.47
N GLN A 393 26.70 24.05 -40.72
CA GLN A 393 28.11 24.16 -41.17
C GLN A 393 28.88 22.92 -40.69
N LEU A 394 29.51 22.26 -41.64
CA LEU A 394 30.48 21.18 -41.42
C LEU A 394 31.83 21.77 -40.93
N PRO A 395 32.52 21.13 -39.98
CA PRO A 395 33.94 21.46 -39.79
C PRO A 395 34.83 20.56 -40.63
N ASN A 396 35.81 21.21 -41.23
CA ASN A 396 36.92 20.68 -42.00
C ASN A 396 37.81 19.71 -41.20
N ARG A 397 38.23 18.64 -41.91
CA ARG A 397 39.41 17.83 -41.58
C ARG A 397 40.68 18.67 -41.81
N THR A 398 41.64 18.58 -40.91
CA THR A 398 43.07 18.49 -41.23
C THR A 398 43.87 17.91 -40.04
N SER A 399 44.69 16.94 -40.40
CA SER A 399 45.92 16.36 -39.82
C SER A 399 45.77 15.52 -38.57
#